data_5c165a0a8dc603aabaceb716b952a9f2
#
_entry.id   5c165a0a8dc603aabaceb716b952a9f2
#
_cell.length_a   1.000
_cell.length_b   1.000
_cell.length_c   1.000
_cell.angle_alpha   90.00
_cell.angle_beta   90.00
_cell.angle_gamma   90.00
#
_symmetry.space_group_name_H-M   'P 1'
#
loop_
_entity.id
_entity.type
_entity.pdbx_description
1 polymer ?
#
loop_
_entity_poly.entity_id
_entity_poly.type
_entity_poly.pdbx_seq_one_letter_code
_entity_poly.pdbx_strand_id
1 'polypeptide(L)'
;MKWQEEYKVHYYYTDFKGKLKPSYVNRYMQETANRGLKNFGLSTEALIEKNFAFILSKICFKYYAPIVEDDVIKVQTWALPPKSTIFQRNYRIYRNEEIAVEATSAWALINIKEKNIVRPENFEYISKEMMDSEELPFQVQRRLKMAETMNHLVDYTIRYSDIDHNLHMNNAVYVDIICDCIYNQGEKINEGANQRIECVNSIDISYNSEAVFGDTLEITRGILPTDSTDTEEYCIKSKNKSTGLTCFEAVVSVNCRA
;
A
#
# COMPACT_ATOMS: atom_id res chain seq x y z
N MET A 1 -2.22 -21.24 6.53
CA MET A 1 -0.72 -21.32 6.49
C MET A 1 -0.15 -19.93 6.25
N LYS A 2 0.96 -19.62 6.94
CA LYS A 2 1.69 -18.36 6.74
C LYS A 2 2.91 -18.63 5.89
N TRP A 3 3.11 -17.83 4.83
CA TRP A 3 4.30 -17.82 4.00
C TRP A 3 5.27 -16.74 4.49
N GLN A 4 6.56 -16.96 4.39
CA GLN A 4 7.56 -15.99 4.82
C GLN A 4 8.80 -16.00 3.95
N GLU A 5 9.44 -14.84 3.86
CA GLU A 5 10.70 -14.59 3.17
C GLU A 5 11.59 -13.68 4.03
N GLU A 6 12.89 -13.78 3.86
CA GLU A 6 13.85 -12.89 4.48
C GLU A 6 14.47 -11.96 3.44
N TYR A 7 14.66 -10.70 3.83
CA TYR A 7 15.28 -9.68 2.97
C TYR A 7 16.28 -8.87 3.77
N LYS A 8 17.40 -8.54 3.11
CA LYS A 8 18.35 -7.55 3.61
C LYS A 8 17.95 -6.17 3.10
N VAL A 9 17.92 -5.17 3.98
CA VAL A 9 17.63 -3.78 3.64
C VAL A 9 18.89 -3.12 3.09
N HIS A 10 18.85 -2.68 1.84
CA HIS A 10 19.96 -2.01 1.19
C HIS A 10 19.85 -0.49 1.31
N TYR A 11 21.00 0.22 1.29
CA TYR A 11 21.13 1.66 1.39
C TYR A 11 20.12 2.43 0.52
N TYR A 12 20.00 2.11 -0.76
CA TYR A 12 19.13 2.84 -1.69
C TYR A 12 17.62 2.62 -1.49
N TYR A 13 17.23 1.71 -0.59
CA TYR A 13 15.83 1.52 -0.18
C TYR A 13 15.42 2.41 0.98
N THR A 14 16.38 3.12 1.57
CA THR A 14 16.14 3.99 2.72
C THR A 14 15.90 5.44 2.30
N ASP A 15 15.28 6.20 3.18
CA ASP A 15 15.07 7.64 3.06
C ASP A 15 16.30 8.44 3.55
N PHE A 16 16.20 9.75 3.53
CA PHE A 16 17.26 10.65 4.00
C PHE A 16 17.56 10.55 5.51
N LYS A 17 16.74 9.83 6.28
CA LYS A 17 16.96 9.50 7.71
C LYS A 17 17.52 8.10 7.91
N GLY A 18 17.84 7.37 6.82
CA GLY A 18 18.31 5.99 6.87
C GLY A 18 17.22 4.97 7.20
N LYS A 19 15.95 5.37 7.17
CA LYS A 19 14.80 4.49 7.42
C LYS A 19 14.28 3.89 6.12
N LEU A 20 13.86 2.63 6.15
CA LEU A 20 13.24 1.96 5.01
C LEU A 20 12.01 2.75 4.55
N LYS A 21 11.97 3.13 3.26
CA LYS A 21 10.83 3.86 2.69
C LYS A 21 9.56 3.01 2.74
N PRO A 22 8.40 3.59 3.06
CA PRO A 22 7.12 2.88 3.09
C PRO A 22 6.78 2.15 1.78
N SER A 23 7.19 2.69 0.63
CA SER A 23 7.01 2.03 -0.67
C SER A 23 7.79 0.72 -0.78
N TYR A 24 8.98 0.63 -0.18
CA TYR A 24 9.75 -0.62 -0.15
C TYR A 24 9.19 -1.64 0.82
N VAL A 25 8.57 -1.21 1.92
CA VAL A 25 7.73 -2.08 2.76
C VAL A 25 6.67 -2.75 1.90
N ASN A 26 5.93 -1.97 1.10
CA ASN A 26 4.92 -2.50 0.19
C ASN A 26 5.51 -3.45 -0.86
N ARG A 27 6.68 -3.13 -1.46
CA ARG A 27 7.37 -3.98 -2.45
C ARG A 27 7.75 -5.34 -1.87
N TYR A 28 8.33 -5.39 -0.68
CA TYR A 28 8.64 -6.64 0.01
C TYR A 28 7.40 -7.47 0.31
N MET A 29 6.31 -6.83 0.74
CA MET A 29 5.05 -7.52 0.99
C MET A 29 4.45 -8.11 -0.29
N GLN A 30 4.45 -7.35 -1.39
CA GLN A 30 3.98 -7.83 -2.71
C GLN A 30 4.82 -9.02 -3.20
N GLU A 31 6.15 -8.91 -3.13
CA GLU A 31 7.05 -9.99 -3.55
C GLU A 31 6.82 -11.26 -2.72
N THR A 32 6.73 -11.12 -1.38
CA THR A 32 6.46 -12.25 -0.49
C THR A 32 5.11 -12.91 -0.80
N ALA A 33 4.06 -12.11 -1.05
CA ALA A 33 2.75 -12.61 -1.40
C ALA A 33 2.75 -13.37 -2.75
N ASN A 34 3.44 -12.80 -3.75
CA ASN A 34 3.55 -13.42 -5.07
C ASN A 34 4.30 -14.76 -5.01
N ARG A 35 5.41 -14.83 -4.25
CA ARG A 35 6.14 -16.10 -4.02
C ARG A 35 5.27 -17.14 -3.34
N GLY A 36 4.51 -16.72 -2.31
CA GLY A 36 3.57 -17.59 -1.64
C GLY A 36 2.50 -18.15 -2.59
N LEU A 37 1.87 -17.29 -3.41
CA LEU A 37 0.89 -17.73 -4.42
C LEU A 37 1.52 -18.66 -5.47
N LYS A 38 2.72 -18.34 -5.96
CA LYS A 38 3.44 -19.15 -6.92
C LYS A 38 3.73 -20.55 -6.38
N ASN A 39 4.07 -20.69 -5.09
CA ASN A 39 4.27 -21.99 -4.44
C ASN A 39 3.00 -22.86 -4.45
N PHE A 40 1.81 -22.26 -4.52
CA PHE A 40 0.54 -22.96 -4.66
C PHE A 40 0.07 -23.11 -6.13
N GLY A 41 0.92 -22.79 -7.11
CA GLY A 41 0.58 -22.85 -8.53
C GLY A 41 -0.36 -21.73 -8.99
N LEU A 42 -0.49 -20.65 -8.22
CA LEU A 42 -1.32 -19.47 -8.52
C LEU A 42 -0.45 -18.25 -8.84
N SER A 43 0.57 -18.42 -9.70
CA SER A 43 1.31 -17.27 -10.23
C SER A 43 0.38 -16.33 -11.02
N THR A 44 0.80 -15.09 -11.23
CA THR A 44 0.04 -14.12 -12.03
C THR A 44 -0.24 -14.67 -13.44
N GLU A 45 0.73 -15.31 -14.07
CA GLU A 45 0.57 -15.93 -15.39
C GLU A 45 -0.47 -17.05 -15.36
N ALA A 46 -0.39 -17.94 -14.36
CA ALA A 46 -1.34 -19.04 -14.19
C ALA A 46 -2.78 -18.55 -13.94
N LEU A 47 -2.93 -17.43 -13.24
CA LEU A 47 -4.24 -16.79 -13.05
C LEU A 47 -4.77 -16.18 -14.36
N ILE A 48 -3.92 -15.48 -15.11
CA ILE A 48 -4.28 -14.89 -16.41
C ILE A 48 -4.68 -15.97 -17.42
N GLU A 49 -3.95 -17.09 -17.50
CA GLU A 49 -4.32 -18.25 -18.34
C GLU A 49 -5.71 -18.79 -18.03
N LYS A 50 -6.13 -18.68 -16.76
CA LYS A 50 -7.46 -19.07 -16.28
C LYS A 50 -8.49 -17.94 -16.38
N ASN A 51 -8.14 -16.79 -16.98
CA ASN A 51 -8.95 -15.58 -17.08
C ASN A 51 -9.27 -14.92 -15.74
N PHE A 52 -8.40 -15.02 -14.74
CA PHE A 52 -8.58 -14.36 -13.44
C PHE A 52 -7.46 -13.38 -13.14
N ALA A 53 -7.80 -12.32 -12.38
CA ALA A 53 -6.82 -11.43 -11.78
C ALA A 53 -7.31 -10.94 -10.42
N PHE A 54 -6.38 -10.82 -9.47
CA PHE A 54 -6.64 -10.13 -8.21
C PHE A 54 -6.35 -8.65 -8.36
N ILE A 55 -7.32 -7.82 -7.99
CA ILE A 55 -7.19 -6.36 -7.98
C ILE A 55 -7.14 -5.88 -6.53
N LEU A 56 -6.07 -5.17 -6.17
CA LEU A 56 -5.94 -4.52 -4.87
C LEU A 56 -6.93 -3.35 -4.81
N SER A 57 -7.86 -3.40 -3.86
CA SER A 57 -8.81 -2.32 -3.64
C SER A 57 -8.43 -1.43 -2.47
N LYS A 58 -7.83 -2.00 -1.41
CA LYS A 58 -7.45 -1.26 -0.21
C LYS A 58 -6.25 -1.90 0.47
N ILE A 59 -5.47 -1.06 1.16
CA ILE A 59 -4.42 -1.52 2.06
C ILE A 59 -4.30 -0.55 3.24
N CYS A 60 -4.01 -1.09 4.43
CA CYS A 60 -3.69 -0.35 5.63
C CYS A 60 -2.38 -0.85 6.20
N PHE A 61 -1.45 0.07 6.49
CA PHE A 61 -0.17 -0.18 7.14
C PHE A 61 -0.16 0.44 8.53
N LYS A 62 0.44 -0.26 9.49
CA LYS A 62 0.77 0.23 10.83
C LYS A 62 2.26 0.01 11.09
N TYR A 63 2.97 1.08 11.42
CA TYR A 63 4.40 1.08 11.69
C TYR A 63 4.61 1.20 13.20
N TYR A 64 5.36 0.27 13.79
CA TYR A 64 5.63 0.20 15.23
C TYR A 64 7.08 0.52 15.55
N ALA A 65 8.01 0.16 14.65
CA ALA A 65 9.43 0.41 14.81
C ALA A 65 10.08 0.76 13.47
N PRO A 66 11.11 1.61 13.45
CA PRO A 66 11.86 1.89 12.23
C PRO A 66 12.66 0.66 11.80
N ILE A 67 12.67 0.41 10.50
CA ILE A 67 13.57 -0.51 9.83
C ILE A 67 14.65 0.34 9.18
N VAL A 68 15.92 -0.05 9.31
CA VAL A 68 17.06 0.75 8.84
C VAL A 68 17.95 -0.05 7.90
N GLU A 69 18.93 0.64 7.30
CA GLU A 69 19.96 0.01 6.47
C GLU A 69 20.63 -1.17 7.19
N ASP A 70 21.00 -2.19 6.44
CA ASP A 70 21.61 -3.44 6.88
C ASP A 70 20.75 -4.35 7.77
N ASP A 71 19.56 -3.94 8.19
CA ASP A 71 18.64 -4.84 8.85
C ASP A 71 18.32 -6.06 7.96
N VAL A 72 18.22 -7.21 8.60
CA VAL A 72 17.59 -8.40 8.01
C VAL A 72 16.17 -8.49 8.54
N ILE A 73 15.20 -8.37 7.63
CA ILE A 73 13.79 -8.42 7.97
C ILE A 73 13.16 -9.73 7.52
N LYS A 74 12.25 -10.24 8.33
CA LYS A 74 11.41 -11.39 7.99
C LYS A 74 10.01 -10.89 7.66
N VAL A 75 9.59 -11.07 6.43
CA VAL A 75 8.26 -10.68 5.92
C VAL A 75 7.38 -11.90 5.88
N GLN A 76 6.30 -11.89 6.62
CA GLN A 76 5.32 -12.95 6.70
C GLN A 76 3.98 -12.49 6.11
N THR A 77 3.27 -13.39 5.40
CA THR A 77 1.96 -13.11 4.82
C THR A 77 1.03 -14.31 4.90
N TRP A 78 -0.26 -14.05 5.04
CA TRP A 78 -1.31 -15.07 5.00
C TRP A 78 -2.63 -14.50 4.51
N ALA A 79 -3.40 -15.33 3.82
CA ALA A 79 -4.76 -14.98 3.41
C ALA A 79 -5.74 -15.38 4.51
N LEU A 80 -6.73 -14.54 4.77
CA LEU A 80 -7.88 -14.90 5.60
C LEU A 80 -8.95 -15.64 4.78
N PRO A 81 -9.83 -16.40 5.42
CA PRO A 81 -11.05 -16.88 4.77
C PRO A 81 -11.80 -15.70 4.15
N PRO A 82 -12.17 -15.77 2.86
CA PRO A 82 -12.80 -14.66 2.17
C PRO A 82 -14.16 -14.34 2.76
N LYS A 83 -14.49 -13.04 2.80
CA LYS A 83 -15.78 -12.53 3.29
C LYS A 83 -16.51 -11.83 2.14
N SER A 84 -17.70 -12.32 1.77
CA SER A 84 -18.46 -11.80 0.61
C SER A 84 -17.65 -11.92 -0.69
N THR A 85 -17.32 -10.80 -1.35
CA THR A 85 -16.51 -10.73 -2.57
C THR A 85 -15.06 -10.30 -2.31
N ILE A 86 -14.67 -10.18 -1.03
CA ILE A 86 -13.36 -9.66 -0.63
C ILE A 86 -12.45 -10.80 -0.18
N PHE A 87 -11.26 -10.83 -0.77
CA PHE A 87 -10.14 -11.65 -0.36
C PHE A 87 -9.20 -10.78 0.46
N GLN A 88 -9.11 -11.05 1.76
CA GLN A 88 -8.25 -10.29 2.65
C GLN A 88 -6.92 -11.01 2.83
N ARG A 89 -5.82 -10.23 2.87
CA ARG A 89 -4.48 -10.74 3.10
C ARG A 89 -3.79 -9.87 4.14
N ASN A 90 -3.19 -10.53 5.12
CA ASN A 90 -2.44 -9.91 6.19
C ASN A 90 -0.94 -10.07 5.97
N TYR A 91 -0.18 -9.14 6.56
CA TYR A 91 1.26 -9.11 6.51
C TYR A 91 1.82 -8.69 7.87
N ARG A 92 3.00 -9.23 8.18
CA ARG A 92 3.77 -8.84 9.35
C ARG A 92 5.24 -8.82 8.98
N ILE A 93 5.92 -7.75 9.34
CA ILE A 93 7.36 -7.61 9.12
C ILE A 93 8.02 -7.58 10.49
N TYR A 94 8.95 -8.50 10.68
CA TYR A 94 9.76 -8.60 11.89
C TYR A 94 11.15 -8.02 11.62
N ARG A 95 11.65 -7.29 12.59
CA ARG A 95 13.02 -6.86 12.76
C ARG A 95 13.53 -7.38 14.10
N ASN A 96 14.61 -8.16 14.10
CA ASN A 96 15.14 -8.77 15.36
C ASN A 96 14.03 -9.47 16.18
N GLU A 97 13.17 -10.26 15.54
CA GLU A 97 12.02 -10.97 16.14
C GLU A 97 10.90 -10.05 16.71
N GLU A 98 11.06 -8.75 16.67
CA GLU A 98 10.02 -7.79 17.07
C GLU A 98 9.21 -7.34 15.84
N ILE A 99 7.92 -7.09 16.05
CA ILE A 99 7.02 -6.61 14.99
C ILE A 99 7.37 -5.14 14.69
N ALA A 100 7.89 -4.88 13.49
CA ALA A 100 8.16 -3.54 13.02
C ALA A 100 6.99 -2.95 12.22
N VAL A 101 6.32 -3.77 11.40
CA VAL A 101 5.18 -3.34 10.57
C VAL A 101 4.13 -4.44 10.52
N GLU A 102 2.88 -4.07 10.60
CA GLU A 102 1.74 -4.91 10.22
C GLU A 102 0.96 -4.23 9.08
N ALA A 103 0.38 -5.04 8.21
CA ALA A 103 -0.51 -4.52 7.18
C ALA A 103 -1.62 -5.51 6.85
N THR A 104 -2.76 -4.98 6.42
CA THR A 104 -3.88 -5.75 5.89
C THR A 104 -4.34 -5.16 4.57
N SER A 105 -4.69 -6.02 3.62
CA SER A 105 -5.13 -5.61 2.29
C SER A 105 -6.42 -6.33 1.90
N ALA A 106 -7.24 -5.65 1.10
CA ALA A 106 -8.49 -6.17 0.56
C ALA A 106 -8.38 -6.23 -0.97
N TRP A 107 -8.69 -7.40 -1.52
CA TRP A 107 -8.60 -7.70 -2.93
C TRP A 107 -9.95 -8.13 -3.48
N ALA A 108 -10.24 -7.75 -4.71
CA ALA A 108 -11.31 -8.30 -5.51
C ALA A 108 -10.72 -9.27 -6.53
N LEU A 109 -11.39 -10.40 -6.74
CA LEU A 109 -11.07 -11.29 -7.86
C LEU A 109 -11.99 -10.93 -9.02
N ILE A 110 -11.41 -10.75 -10.20
CA ILE A 110 -12.15 -10.49 -11.43
C ILE A 110 -11.95 -11.61 -12.44
N ASN A 111 -12.98 -11.88 -13.22
CA ASN A 111 -12.86 -12.59 -14.48
C ASN A 111 -12.50 -11.57 -15.57
N ILE A 112 -11.30 -11.71 -16.16
CA ILE A 112 -10.75 -10.75 -17.14
C ILE A 112 -11.59 -10.71 -18.41
N LYS A 113 -12.08 -11.89 -18.86
CA LYS A 113 -12.86 -12.02 -20.09
C LYS A 113 -14.26 -11.44 -19.94
N GLU A 114 -14.91 -11.77 -18.82
CA GLU A 114 -16.30 -11.36 -18.55
C GLU A 114 -16.40 -9.98 -17.90
N LYS A 115 -15.28 -9.43 -17.44
CA LYS A 115 -15.17 -8.12 -16.75
C LYS A 115 -16.10 -8.00 -15.54
N ASN A 116 -16.25 -9.08 -14.78
CA ASN A 116 -17.09 -9.12 -13.59
C ASN A 116 -16.29 -9.56 -12.35
N ILE A 117 -16.84 -9.25 -11.17
CA ILE A 117 -16.29 -9.71 -9.89
C ILE A 117 -16.68 -11.17 -9.67
N VAL A 118 -15.69 -11.99 -9.35
CA VAL A 118 -15.86 -13.39 -9.03
C VAL A 118 -16.03 -13.56 -7.54
N ARG A 119 -17.10 -14.25 -7.14
CA ARG A 119 -17.33 -14.60 -5.74
C ARG A 119 -16.41 -15.75 -5.32
N PRO A 120 -15.95 -15.79 -4.05
CA PRO A 120 -15.03 -16.83 -3.57
C PRO A 120 -15.53 -18.26 -3.80
N GLU A 121 -16.82 -18.51 -3.65
CA GLU A 121 -17.43 -19.82 -3.89
C GLU A 121 -17.33 -20.30 -5.35
N ASN A 122 -17.10 -19.39 -6.29
CA ASN A 122 -16.92 -19.67 -7.71
C ASN A 122 -15.44 -19.74 -8.12
N PHE A 123 -14.51 -19.67 -7.16
CA PHE A 123 -13.08 -19.75 -7.40
C PHE A 123 -12.48 -20.99 -6.75
N GLU A 124 -12.46 -22.10 -7.51
CA GLU A 124 -12.05 -23.43 -7.04
C GLU A 124 -10.56 -23.59 -6.71
N TYR A 125 -9.73 -22.62 -7.09
CA TYR A 125 -8.27 -22.71 -6.95
C TYR A 125 -7.76 -22.33 -5.55
N ILE A 126 -8.60 -21.79 -4.66
CA ILE A 126 -8.21 -21.51 -3.28
C ILE A 126 -8.55 -22.71 -2.39
N SER A 127 -7.52 -23.29 -1.77
CA SER A 127 -7.68 -24.34 -0.76
C SER A 127 -7.65 -23.75 0.65
N LYS A 128 -8.21 -24.49 1.62
CA LYS A 128 -8.14 -24.10 3.03
C LYS A 128 -6.70 -24.02 3.57
N GLU A 129 -5.79 -24.81 2.98
CA GLU A 129 -4.38 -24.83 3.37
C GLU A 129 -3.65 -23.50 3.08
N MET A 130 -4.14 -22.73 2.10
CA MET A 130 -3.60 -21.40 1.75
C MET A 130 -4.01 -20.32 2.75
N MET A 131 -4.96 -20.61 3.65
CA MET A 131 -5.54 -19.63 4.56
C MET A 131 -5.05 -19.82 5.98
N ASP A 132 -5.20 -18.76 6.76
CA ASP A 132 -4.99 -18.73 8.21
C ASP A 132 -6.13 -17.93 8.85
N SER A 133 -6.44 -18.21 10.10
CA SER A 133 -7.55 -17.54 10.81
C SER A 133 -7.09 -16.37 11.68
N GLU A 134 -5.77 -16.12 11.76
CA GLU A 134 -5.26 -15.03 12.58
C GLU A 134 -5.60 -13.68 11.97
N GLU A 135 -6.45 -12.94 12.66
CA GLU A 135 -6.80 -11.56 12.31
C GLU A 135 -5.82 -10.58 12.98
N LEU A 136 -5.55 -9.46 12.31
CA LEU A 136 -4.83 -8.33 12.92
C LEU A 136 -5.80 -7.48 13.76
N PRO A 137 -5.30 -6.69 14.73
CA PRO A 137 -6.13 -5.87 15.61
C PRO A 137 -6.77 -4.67 14.90
N PHE A 138 -6.59 -4.54 13.59
CA PHE A 138 -7.17 -3.50 12.73
C PHE A 138 -7.56 -4.07 11.37
N GLN A 139 -8.38 -3.33 10.64
CA GLN A 139 -8.95 -3.71 9.35
C GLN A 139 -8.83 -2.54 8.37
N VAL A 140 -8.89 -2.83 7.05
CA VAL A 140 -9.04 -1.77 6.06
C VAL A 140 -10.34 -1.00 6.28
N GLN A 141 -10.27 0.31 6.22
CA GLN A 141 -11.44 1.15 6.42
C GLN A 141 -12.40 1.08 5.22
N ARG A 142 -13.70 1.04 5.49
CA ARG A 142 -14.72 1.05 4.44
C ARG A 142 -14.69 2.33 3.62
N ARG A 143 -14.50 3.48 4.29
CA ARG A 143 -14.32 4.80 3.68
C ARG A 143 -13.24 5.54 4.44
N LEU A 144 -12.37 6.20 3.71
CA LEU A 144 -11.39 7.10 4.29
C LEU A 144 -12.02 8.45 4.57
N LYS A 145 -11.62 9.07 5.67
CA LYS A 145 -12.03 10.42 6.03
C LYS A 145 -11.23 11.41 5.18
N MET A 146 -11.92 12.34 4.52
CA MET A 146 -11.30 13.43 3.77
C MET A 146 -11.60 14.75 4.48
N ALA A 147 -10.67 15.70 4.40
CA ALA A 147 -10.88 17.04 4.91
C ALA A 147 -11.92 17.78 4.06
N GLU A 148 -12.63 18.72 4.66
CA GLU A 148 -13.57 19.60 3.93
C GLU A 148 -12.84 20.45 2.88
N THR A 149 -11.63 20.90 3.19
CA THR A 149 -10.78 21.65 2.28
C THR A 149 -9.62 20.80 1.81
N MET A 150 -9.55 20.59 0.49
CA MET A 150 -8.47 19.89 -0.19
C MET A 150 -7.78 20.88 -1.16
N ASN A 151 -6.51 21.14 -0.93
CA ASN A 151 -5.74 22.06 -1.76
C ASN A 151 -4.94 21.30 -2.82
N HIS A 152 -4.87 21.86 -4.03
CA HIS A 152 -3.97 21.35 -5.08
C HIS A 152 -2.53 21.39 -4.56
N LEU A 153 -1.83 20.28 -4.73
CA LEU A 153 -0.43 20.17 -4.32
C LEU A 153 0.49 20.09 -5.54
N VAL A 154 0.22 19.15 -6.44
CA VAL A 154 1.06 18.89 -7.61
C VAL A 154 0.29 18.11 -8.68
N ASP A 155 0.70 18.28 -9.93
CA ASP A 155 0.33 17.40 -11.04
C ASP A 155 1.46 16.37 -11.25
N TYR A 156 1.12 15.10 -11.14
CA TYR A 156 2.07 14.00 -11.33
C TYR A 156 1.81 13.28 -12.65
N THR A 157 2.77 13.33 -13.56
CA THR A 157 2.67 12.58 -14.83
C THR A 157 3.34 11.21 -14.67
N ILE A 158 2.59 10.15 -14.95
CA ILE A 158 3.04 8.76 -14.82
C ILE A 158 4.10 8.46 -15.88
N ARG A 159 5.25 7.97 -15.41
CA ARG A 159 6.45 7.72 -16.20
C ARG A 159 6.64 6.23 -16.46
N TYR A 160 7.55 5.89 -17.37
CA TYR A 160 7.93 4.51 -17.66
C TYR A 160 8.36 3.74 -16.39
N SER A 161 9.12 4.38 -15.51
CA SER A 161 9.61 3.77 -14.27
C SER A 161 8.53 3.45 -13.24
N ASP A 162 7.33 4.01 -13.40
CA ASP A 162 6.22 3.83 -12.47
C ASP A 162 5.37 2.61 -12.83
N ILE A 163 5.52 2.10 -14.06
CA ILE A 163 4.68 1.04 -14.64
C ILE A 163 5.26 -0.33 -14.31
N ASP A 164 4.41 -1.26 -13.90
CA ASP A 164 4.75 -2.66 -13.74
C ASP A 164 4.37 -3.51 -14.96
N HIS A 165 4.57 -4.83 -14.86
CA HIS A 165 4.28 -5.77 -15.94
C HIS A 165 2.77 -5.89 -16.29
N ASN A 166 1.87 -5.37 -15.46
CA ASN A 166 0.44 -5.28 -15.76
C ASN A 166 0.10 -4.05 -16.62
N LEU A 167 1.10 -3.24 -17.02
CA LEU A 167 0.97 -1.98 -17.77
C LEU A 167 0.24 -0.87 -17.02
N HIS A 168 0.12 -0.97 -15.71
CA HIS A 168 -0.45 0.03 -14.82
C HIS A 168 0.60 0.56 -13.85
N MET A 169 0.34 1.72 -13.24
CA MET A 169 1.18 2.24 -12.18
C MET A 169 1.23 1.26 -11.01
N ASN A 170 2.45 0.84 -10.65
CA ASN A 170 2.68 -0.12 -9.56
C ASN A 170 2.14 0.39 -8.23
N ASN A 171 1.49 -0.47 -7.45
CA ASN A 171 0.87 -0.11 -6.17
C ASN A 171 1.85 0.54 -5.17
N ALA A 172 3.15 0.24 -5.25
CA ALA A 172 4.15 0.86 -4.38
C ALA A 172 4.50 2.28 -4.79
N VAL A 173 4.32 2.66 -6.08
CA VAL A 173 4.53 4.04 -6.55
C VAL A 173 3.49 5.00 -5.94
N TYR A 174 2.25 4.53 -5.77
CA TYR A 174 1.25 5.32 -5.05
C TYR A 174 1.71 5.66 -3.62
N VAL A 175 2.42 4.73 -2.96
CA VAL A 175 2.96 4.96 -1.61
C VAL A 175 4.11 5.98 -1.65
N ASP A 176 4.97 5.96 -2.69
CA ASP A 176 5.99 7.00 -2.90
C ASP A 176 5.34 8.38 -3.04
N ILE A 177 4.33 8.52 -3.93
CA ILE A 177 3.59 9.77 -4.14
C ILE A 177 2.93 10.25 -2.84
N ILE A 178 2.30 9.35 -2.09
CA ILE A 178 1.66 9.66 -0.80
C ILE A 178 2.69 10.21 0.18
N CYS A 179 3.86 9.58 0.29
CA CYS A 179 4.94 10.05 1.16
C CYS A 179 5.50 11.41 0.72
N ASP A 180 5.64 11.64 -0.59
CA ASP A 180 6.05 12.94 -1.13
C ASP A 180 5.05 14.05 -0.77
N CYS A 181 3.76 13.71 -0.68
CA CYS A 181 2.70 14.67 -0.36
C CYS A 181 2.66 15.13 1.10
N ILE A 182 3.27 14.42 2.05
CA ILE A 182 3.31 14.86 3.46
C ILE A 182 4.35 15.96 3.68
N TYR A 183 5.38 16.06 2.85
CA TYR A 183 6.39 17.09 2.94
C TYR A 183 5.96 18.37 2.22
N ASN A 184 6.39 19.51 2.75
CA ASN A 184 6.14 20.80 2.13
C ASN A 184 7.13 21.02 0.97
N GLN A 185 6.62 21.09 -0.24
CA GLN A 185 7.42 21.30 -1.46
C GLN A 185 8.14 22.68 -1.51
N GLY A 186 7.67 23.66 -0.73
CA GLY A 186 8.27 24.99 -0.64
C GLY A 186 9.44 25.10 0.36
N GLU A 187 9.75 24.04 1.10
CA GLU A 187 10.78 24.01 2.13
C GLU A 187 11.83 22.94 1.84
N LYS A 188 13.07 23.15 2.34
CA LYS A 188 14.04 22.07 2.31
C LYS A 188 13.64 20.96 3.27
N ILE A 189 14.08 19.73 2.98
CA ILE A 189 13.69 18.54 3.72
C ILE A 189 14.06 18.59 5.22
N ASN A 190 15.08 19.36 5.57
CA ASN A 190 15.58 19.52 6.95
C ASN A 190 15.25 20.90 7.57
N GLU A 191 14.33 21.65 7.00
CA GLU A 191 13.91 22.98 7.45
C GLU A 191 12.39 23.02 7.69
N GLY A 192 11.95 24.00 8.48
CA GLY A 192 10.55 24.32 8.70
C GLY A 192 9.69 23.15 9.18
N ALA A 193 8.50 23.02 8.62
CA ALA A 193 7.57 21.94 8.94
C ALA A 193 8.14 20.56 8.58
N ASN A 194 8.93 20.45 7.51
CA ASN A 194 9.52 19.20 7.08
C ASN A 194 10.47 18.58 8.11
N GLN A 195 11.19 19.41 8.87
CA GLN A 195 12.10 18.95 9.93
C GLN A 195 11.37 18.28 11.09
N ARG A 196 10.10 18.66 11.34
CA ARG A 196 9.30 18.13 12.45
C ARG A 196 8.83 16.70 12.21
N ILE A 197 8.59 16.30 10.97
CA ILE A 197 8.09 14.95 10.66
C ILE A 197 9.17 13.91 10.99
N GLU A 198 8.90 13.06 11.97
CA GLU A 198 9.85 12.02 12.40
C GLU A 198 9.72 10.73 11.60
N CYS A 199 8.50 10.21 11.52
CA CYS A 199 8.19 8.95 10.84
C CYS A 199 6.71 8.85 10.50
N VAL A 200 6.43 7.97 9.57
CA VAL A 200 5.06 7.54 9.26
C VAL A 200 4.61 6.53 10.31
N ASN A 201 3.41 6.71 10.88
CA ASN A 201 2.76 5.79 11.82
C ASN A 201 1.80 4.84 11.11
N SER A 202 1.05 5.37 10.15
CA SER A 202 0.11 4.57 9.38
C SER A 202 -0.16 5.18 8.03
N ILE A 203 -0.51 4.31 7.08
CA ILE A 203 -1.00 4.68 5.75
C ILE A 203 -2.21 3.81 5.46
N ASP A 204 -3.34 4.44 5.17
CA ASP A 204 -4.54 3.80 4.65
C ASP A 204 -4.76 4.25 3.21
N ILE A 205 -4.90 3.31 2.28
CA ILE A 205 -5.09 3.61 0.86
C ILE A 205 -6.33 2.90 0.33
N SER A 206 -7.15 3.61 -0.45
CA SER A 206 -8.19 3.07 -1.32
C SER A 206 -7.78 3.30 -2.77
N TYR A 207 -7.65 2.24 -3.55
CA TYR A 207 -7.41 2.27 -4.98
C TYR A 207 -8.75 2.24 -5.71
N ASN A 208 -9.04 3.25 -6.52
CA ASN A 208 -10.36 3.49 -7.10
C ASN A 208 -10.39 3.25 -8.62
N SER A 209 -9.36 3.68 -9.33
CA SER A 209 -9.20 3.41 -10.75
C SER A 209 -7.73 3.26 -11.12
N GLU A 210 -7.49 2.54 -12.19
CA GLU A 210 -6.16 2.34 -12.75
C GLU A 210 -5.60 3.66 -13.30
N ALA A 211 -4.28 3.76 -13.30
CA ALA A 211 -3.55 4.84 -13.92
C ALA A 211 -2.43 4.25 -14.79
N VAL A 212 -2.29 4.74 -16.01
CA VAL A 212 -1.40 4.19 -17.02
C VAL A 212 -0.33 5.17 -17.45
N PHE A 213 0.66 4.69 -18.20
CA PHE A 213 1.74 5.52 -18.73
C PHE A 213 1.21 6.74 -19.49
N GLY A 214 1.73 7.92 -19.14
CA GLY A 214 1.35 9.20 -19.76
C GLY A 214 0.14 9.89 -19.14
N ASP A 215 -0.62 9.22 -18.27
CA ASP A 215 -1.66 9.88 -17.50
C ASP A 215 -1.08 10.96 -16.59
N THR A 216 -1.83 12.04 -16.38
CA THR A 216 -1.49 13.08 -15.40
C THR A 216 -2.51 13.05 -14.27
N LEU A 217 -2.01 12.88 -13.06
CA LEU A 217 -2.79 12.86 -11.84
C LEU A 217 -2.71 14.23 -11.16
N GLU A 218 -3.87 14.89 -10.99
CA GLU A 218 -4.01 16.02 -10.10
C GLU A 218 -4.01 15.51 -8.65
N ILE A 219 -3.05 15.91 -7.85
CA ILE A 219 -2.91 15.52 -6.45
C ILE A 219 -3.36 16.66 -5.55
N THR A 220 -4.28 16.37 -4.66
CA THR A 220 -4.77 17.31 -3.64
C THR A 220 -4.48 16.78 -2.25
N ARG A 221 -4.20 17.67 -1.29
CA ARG A 221 -3.94 17.36 0.10
C ARG A 221 -4.81 18.20 1.04
N GLY A 222 -5.32 17.57 2.09
CA GLY A 222 -5.95 18.20 3.22
C GLY A 222 -5.32 17.74 4.54
N ILE A 223 -5.57 18.47 5.60
CA ILE A 223 -5.14 18.14 6.97
C ILE A 223 -6.39 17.74 7.75
N LEU A 224 -6.32 16.62 8.45
CA LEU A 224 -7.39 16.16 9.32
C LEU A 224 -7.12 16.60 10.76
N PRO A 225 -8.15 16.99 11.51
CA PRO A 225 -7.98 17.31 12.91
C PRO A 225 -7.59 16.05 13.71
N THR A 226 -6.61 16.22 14.60
CA THR A 226 -6.15 15.21 15.54
C THR A 226 -6.14 15.80 16.95
N ASP A 227 -6.41 14.97 17.95
CA ASP A 227 -6.35 15.37 19.36
C ASP A 227 -4.93 15.29 19.93
N SER A 228 -3.98 14.74 19.17
CA SER A 228 -2.56 14.60 19.56
C SER A 228 -1.74 15.81 19.12
N THR A 229 -0.87 16.30 19.99
CA THR A 229 0.11 17.35 19.66
C THR A 229 1.33 16.83 18.89
N ASP A 230 1.58 15.53 18.99
CA ASP A 230 2.76 14.87 18.45
C ASP A 230 2.45 14.08 17.17
N THR A 231 1.21 14.19 16.65
CA THR A 231 0.77 13.47 15.47
C THR A 231 0.04 14.43 14.54
N GLU A 232 0.37 14.35 13.26
CA GLU A 232 -0.38 15.01 12.18
C GLU A 232 -1.02 13.96 11.26
N GLU A 233 -2.24 14.24 10.77
CA GLU A 233 -2.92 13.40 9.81
C GLU A 233 -3.20 14.16 8.53
N TYR A 234 -2.76 13.59 7.43
CA TYR A 234 -2.97 14.12 6.07
C TYR A 234 -3.93 13.21 5.31
N CYS A 235 -4.88 13.81 4.60
CA CYS A 235 -5.64 13.11 3.58
C CYS A 235 -5.20 13.57 2.19
N ILE A 236 -5.07 12.60 1.28
CA ILE A 236 -4.55 12.81 -0.08
C ILE A 236 -5.52 12.19 -1.04
N LYS A 237 -5.82 12.90 -2.11
CA LYS A 237 -6.68 12.43 -3.18
C LYS A 237 -6.04 12.70 -4.53
N SER A 238 -6.15 11.72 -5.41
CA SER A 238 -5.66 11.81 -6.77
C SER A 238 -6.81 11.69 -7.76
N LYS A 239 -6.80 12.53 -8.77
CA LYS A 239 -7.76 12.52 -9.87
C LYS A 239 -7.03 12.51 -11.21
N ASN A 240 -7.37 11.57 -12.08
CA ASN A 240 -6.82 11.56 -13.44
C ASN A 240 -7.42 12.72 -14.23
N LYS A 241 -6.58 13.61 -14.76
CA LYS A 241 -7.02 14.84 -15.45
C LYS A 241 -7.74 14.56 -16.76
N SER A 242 -7.42 13.45 -17.44
CA SER A 242 -8.02 13.10 -18.71
C SER A 242 -9.40 12.44 -18.56
N THR A 243 -9.54 11.54 -17.58
CA THR A 243 -10.80 10.79 -17.38
C THR A 243 -11.71 11.40 -16.32
N GLY A 244 -11.18 12.27 -15.47
CA GLY A 244 -11.89 12.82 -14.32
C GLY A 244 -12.14 11.84 -13.18
N LEU A 245 -11.64 10.60 -13.28
CA LEU A 245 -11.83 9.56 -12.26
C LEU A 245 -10.84 9.75 -11.09
N THR A 246 -11.29 9.43 -9.89
CA THR A 246 -10.40 9.32 -8.73
C THR A 246 -9.56 8.05 -8.88
N CYS A 247 -8.22 8.17 -8.84
CA CYS A 247 -7.33 7.01 -8.92
C CYS A 247 -7.09 6.41 -7.53
N PHE A 248 -6.80 7.26 -6.54
CA PHE A 248 -6.68 6.80 -5.16
C PHE A 248 -7.11 7.88 -4.16
N GLU A 249 -7.42 7.43 -2.96
CA GLU A 249 -7.57 8.23 -1.75
C GLU A 249 -6.69 7.60 -0.67
N ALA A 250 -6.05 8.44 0.15
CA ALA A 250 -5.22 7.97 1.26
C ALA A 250 -5.37 8.85 2.50
N VAL A 251 -5.15 8.23 3.67
CA VAL A 251 -4.94 8.92 4.94
C VAL A 251 -3.61 8.46 5.50
N VAL A 252 -2.78 9.42 5.90
CA VAL A 252 -1.45 9.18 6.46
C VAL A 252 -1.36 9.85 7.82
N SER A 253 -0.95 9.08 8.83
CA SER A 253 -0.60 9.58 10.14
C SER A 253 0.92 9.59 10.30
N VAL A 254 1.46 10.70 10.78
CA VAL A 254 2.89 10.88 11.02
C VAL A 254 3.15 11.34 12.44
N ASN A 255 4.26 10.90 13.03
CA ASN A 255 4.78 11.48 14.27
C ASN A 255 5.61 12.73 13.95
N CYS A 256 5.41 13.74 14.77
CA CYS A 256 6.13 15.01 14.70
C CYS A 256 6.89 15.25 16.00
N ARG A 257 8.06 15.88 15.87
CA ARG A 257 8.77 16.43 17.04
C ARG A 257 8.03 17.67 17.54
N ALA A 258 7.94 17.77 18.85
CA ALA A 258 7.45 18.97 19.53
C ALA A 258 8.31 20.20 19.24
#